data_b2cbf34841735462a4a63b28ed2e7491
#
_entry.id   b2cbf34841735462a4a63b28ed2e7491
#
_cell.length_a   1.000
_cell.length_b   1.000
_cell.length_c   1.000
_cell.angle_alpha   90.00
_cell.angle_beta   90.00
_cell.angle_gamma   90.00
#
_symmetry.space_group_name_H-M   'P 1'
#
loop_
_entity.id
_entity.type
_entity.pdbx_description
1 polymer ?
#
loop_
_entity_poly.entity_id
_entity_poly.type
_entity_poly.pdbx_seq_one_letter_code
_entity_poly.pdbx_strand_id
1 'polypeptide(L)'
;MENNMNISENKPERKKVIFSGIQPTSGAFTLGNYLGAVKNWGLLQDEYNCTYCIVNQHAITVRQDPKELKNNTLSAYALMLACGIDPKKSIAFIQSHVSTHAELAWVLNC
;
A
#
# COMPACT_ATOMS: atom_id res chain seq x y z
N MET A 1 -27.75 -48.42 2.00
CA MET A 1 -26.61 -47.97 1.20
C MET A 1 -26.65 -46.44 1.14
N GLU A 2 -25.97 -45.80 2.05
CA GLU A 2 -25.87 -44.33 2.09
C GLU A 2 -24.65 -43.91 1.26
N ASN A 3 -24.92 -43.30 0.11
CA ASN A 3 -23.89 -42.65 -0.68
C ASN A 3 -23.60 -41.28 -0.09
N ASN A 4 -22.61 -41.20 0.79
CA ASN A 4 -22.00 -39.96 1.18
C ASN A 4 -21.18 -39.43 0.01
N MET A 5 -21.77 -38.63 -0.87
CA MET A 5 -21.03 -37.74 -1.76
C MET A 5 -20.44 -36.61 -0.92
N ASN A 6 -19.19 -36.78 -0.53
CA ASN A 6 -18.35 -35.69 -0.06
C ASN A 6 -18.08 -34.75 -1.25
N ILE A 7 -18.96 -33.79 -1.46
CA ILE A 7 -18.66 -32.63 -2.31
C ILE A 7 -17.74 -31.76 -1.46
N SER A 8 -16.43 -31.99 -1.58
CA SER A 8 -15.45 -31.01 -1.15
C SER A 8 -15.62 -29.81 -2.06
N GLU A 9 -16.39 -28.81 -1.60
CA GLU A 9 -16.41 -27.50 -2.24
C GLU A 9 -14.98 -26.97 -2.28
N ASN A 10 -14.38 -27.05 -3.43
CA ASN A 10 -13.08 -26.50 -3.73
C ASN A 10 -13.24 -24.96 -3.80
N LYS A 11 -13.36 -24.37 -2.61
CA LYS A 11 -13.42 -22.91 -2.46
C LYS A 11 -12.09 -22.38 -2.94
N PRO A 12 -12.04 -21.52 -3.97
CA PRO A 12 -10.76 -21.00 -4.46
C PRO A 12 -10.02 -20.35 -3.30
N GLU A 13 -8.82 -20.80 -3.05
CA GLU A 13 -7.99 -20.29 -1.96
C GLU A 13 -7.75 -18.80 -2.21
N ARG A 14 -8.32 -17.93 -1.37
CA ARG A 14 -8.18 -16.48 -1.51
C ARG A 14 -6.73 -16.12 -1.24
N LYS A 15 -6.08 -15.45 -2.21
CA LYS A 15 -4.76 -14.88 -2.00
C LYS A 15 -4.76 -14.02 -0.72
N LYS A 16 -3.75 -14.19 0.11
CA LYS A 16 -3.56 -13.35 1.29
C LYS A 16 -3.39 -11.89 0.89
N VAL A 17 -3.84 -10.99 1.75
CA VAL A 17 -3.77 -9.54 1.51
C VAL A 17 -2.55 -8.97 2.22
N ILE A 18 -1.79 -8.16 1.50
CA ILE A 18 -0.70 -7.36 2.06
C ILE A 18 -1.08 -5.89 1.93
N PHE A 19 -0.98 -5.17 3.05
CA PHE A 19 -1.09 -3.72 3.08
C PHE A 19 0.20 -3.14 3.64
N SER A 20 0.79 -2.17 2.93
CA SER A 20 1.98 -1.47 3.38
C SER A 20 2.00 -0.03 2.87
N GLY A 21 2.78 0.81 3.51
CA GLY A 21 2.88 2.22 3.15
C GLY A 21 4.27 2.78 3.35
N ILE A 22 4.55 3.89 2.66
CA ILE A 22 5.79 4.63 2.78
C ILE A 22 5.52 6.12 2.91
N GLN A 23 6.24 6.78 3.80
CA GLN A 23 6.12 8.23 4.03
C GLN A 23 6.88 9.01 2.94
N PRO A 24 6.26 10.05 2.38
CA PRO A 24 6.92 10.95 1.43
C PRO A 24 7.70 12.05 2.15
N THR A 25 8.65 11.70 3.00
CA THR A 25 9.44 12.66 3.81
C THR A 25 10.57 13.32 3.04
N SER A 26 10.93 12.79 1.89
CA SER A 26 11.91 13.34 0.98
C SER A 26 11.55 13.02 -0.47
N GLY A 27 12.16 13.74 -1.42
CA GLY A 27 11.94 13.49 -2.85
C GLY A 27 12.55 12.18 -3.39
N ALA A 28 13.20 11.40 -2.53
CA ALA A 28 13.84 10.12 -2.90
C ALA A 28 13.70 9.09 -1.77
N PHE A 29 13.73 7.82 -2.13
CA PHE A 29 13.83 6.75 -1.15
C PHE A 29 15.26 6.61 -0.67
N THR A 30 15.44 6.39 0.62
CA THR A 30 16.73 5.95 1.14
C THR A 30 17.02 4.52 0.68
N LEU A 31 18.28 4.13 0.67
CA LEU A 31 18.66 2.74 0.37
C LEU A 31 17.96 1.75 1.30
N GLY A 32 17.79 2.12 2.58
CA GLY A 32 17.04 1.33 3.56
C GLY A 32 15.57 1.15 3.19
N ASN A 33 14.91 2.21 2.73
CA ASN A 33 13.52 2.14 2.26
C ASN A 33 13.38 1.23 1.03
N TYR A 34 14.32 1.33 0.10
CA TYR A 34 14.32 0.50 -1.09
C TYR A 34 14.56 -0.97 -0.76
N LEU A 35 15.62 -1.30 -0.05
CA LEU A 35 15.99 -2.68 0.27
C LEU A 35 15.03 -3.32 1.28
N GLY A 36 14.58 -2.55 2.27
CA GLY A 36 13.72 -3.05 3.35
C GLY A 36 12.25 -3.21 2.97
N ALA A 37 11.76 -2.42 2.04
CA ALA A 37 10.35 -2.40 1.68
C ALA A 37 10.11 -2.54 0.17
N VAL A 38 10.44 -1.53 -0.61
CA VAL A 38 9.95 -1.39 -2.00
C VAL A 38 10.40 -2.52 -2.91
N LYS A 39 11.63 -2.99 -2.78
CA LYS A 39 12.15 -4.14 -3.52
C LYS A 39 11.31 -5.40 -3.26
N ASN A 40 10.98 -5.64 -2.00
CA ASN A 40 10.19 -6.79 -1.60
C ASN A 40 8.74 -6.69 -2.09
N TRP A 41 8.17 -5.49 -2.14
CA TRP A 41 6.83 -5.26 -2.65
C TRP A 41 6.68 -5.70 -4.11
N GLY A 42 7.68 -5.41 -4.95
CA GLY A 42 7.70 -5.85 -6.34
C GLY A 42 7.66 -7.38 -6.49
N LEU A 43 8.31 -8.11 -5.59
CA LEU A 43 8.31 -9.57 -5.58
C LEU A 43 7.00 -10.18 -5.09
N LEU A 44 6.35 -9.53 -4.13
CA LEU A 44 5.14 -10.06 -3.47
C LEU A 44 3.87 -9.92 -4.31
N GLN A 45 3.85 -9.00 -5.28
CA GLN A 45 2.62 -8.67 -6.03
C GLN A 45 2.12 -9.82 -6.93
N ASP A 46 2.94 -10.82 -7.24
CA ASP A 46 2.51 -11.98 -8.03
C ASP A 46 1.81 -13.05 -7.16
N GLU A 47 2.17 -13.15 -5.89
CA GLU A 47 1.66 -14.18 -4.98
C GLU A 47 0.51 -13.68 -4.09
N TYR A 48 0.46 -12.36 -3.81
CA TYR A 48 -0.45 -11.77 -2.85
C TYR A 48 -1.34 -10.69 -3.49
N ASN A 49 -2.47 -10.40 -2.84
CA ASN A 49 -3.26 -9.21 -3.14
C ASN A 49 -2.64 -8.02 -2.42
N CYS A 50 -1.83 -7.24 -3.13
CA CYS A 50 -1.05 -6.18 -2.53
C CYS A 50 -1.74 -4.82 -2.68
N THR A 51 -1.69 -4.04 -1.59
CA THR A 51 -2.15 -2.65 -1.53
C THR A 51 -1.04 -1.80 -0.93
N TYR A 52 -0.55 -0.85 -1.69
CA TYR A 52 0.56 0.03 -1.32
C TYR A 52 0.11 1.48 -1.29
N CYS A 53 0.51 2.19 -0.24
CA CYS A 53 0.05 3.54 0.05
C CYS A 53 1.21 4.50 0.25
N ILE A 54 1.16 5.67 -0.40
CA ILE A 54 1.98 6.82 -0.01
C ILE A 54 1.25 7.54 1.12
N VAL A 55 1.79 7.43 2.34
CA VAL A 55 1.11 7.89 3.57
C VAL A 55 1.40 9.35 3.88
N ASN A 56 0.93 10.24 3.01
CA ASN A 56 1.15 11.67 3.13
C ASN A 56 0.39 12.33 4.30
N GLN A 57 -0.71 11.75 4.76
CA GLN A 57 -1.38 12.21 5.98
C GLN A 57 -0.61 11.81 7.25
N HIS A 58 0.04 10.64 7.24
CA HIS A 58 0.93 10.27 8.33
C HIS A 58 2.17 11.17 8.40
N ALA A 59 2.66 11.65 7.25
CA ALA A 59 3.81 12.56 7.19
C ALA A 59 3.56 13.89 7.91
N ILE A 60 2.32 14.38 8.00
CA ILE A 60 1.98 15.65 8.68
C ILE A 60 1.92 15.56 10.19
N THR A 61 2.18 14.43 10.80
CA THR A 61 2.44 14.33 12.25
C THR A 61 3.68 15.08 12.68
N VAL A 62 4.56 15.38 11.72
CA VAL A 62 5.69 16.31 11.84
C VAL A 62 5.45 17.48 10.88
N ARG A 63 5.86 18.69 11.27
CA ARG A 63 5.67 19.87 10.43
C ARG A 63 6.31 19.69 9.05
N GLN A 64 5.51 19.89 8.00
CA GLN A 64 5.90 19.82 6.60
C GLN A 64 5.57 21.13 5.89
N ASP A 65 6.40 21.52 4.91
CA ASP A 65 5.99 22.54 3.95
C ASP A 65 4.98 21.93 2.95
N PRO A 66 3.80 22.56 2.74
CA PRO A 66 2.76 21.96 1.89
C PRO A 66 3.19 21.74 0.44
N LYS A 67 4.03 22.63 -0.13
CA LYS A 67 4.50 22.50 -1.50
C LYS A 67 5.51 21.36 -1.62
N GLU A 68 6.43 21.28 -0.68
CA GLU A 68 7.41 20.19 -0.61
C GLU A 68 6.71 18.85 -0.40
N LEU A 69 5.76 18.77 0.53
CA LEU A 69 5.01 17.55 0.78
C LEU A 69 4.27 17.07 -0.48
N LYS A 70 3.65 17.97 -1.21
CA LYS A 70 2.99 17.64 -2.49
C LYS A 70 3.98 17.05 -3.51
N ASN A 71 5.11 17.72 -3.69
CA ASN A 71 6.13 17.28 -4.63
C ASN A 71 6.75 15.94 -4.21
N ASN A 72 7.07 15.79 -2.92
CA ASN A 72 7.60 14.55 -2.37
C ASN A 72 6.62 13.39 -2.49
N THR A 73 5.32 13.65 -2.30
CA THR A 73 4.26 12.65 -2.48
C THR A 73 4.22 12.13 -3.92
N LEU A 74 4.24 13.03 -4.91
CA LEU A 74 4.25 12.65 -6.31
C LEU A 74 5.55 11.93 -6.71
N SER A 75 6.69 12.41 -6.22
CA SER A 75 7.99 11.77 -6.46
C SER A 75 8.05 10.38 -5.85
N ALA A 76 7.57 10.20 -4.62
CA ALA A 76 7.52 8.90 -3.96
C ALA A 76 6.63 7.91 -4.71
N TYR A 77 5.48 8.37 -5.21
CA TYR A 77 4.59 7.54 -6.03
C TYR A 77 5.26 7.12 -7.34
N ALA A 78 5.88 8.07 -8.05
CA ALA A 78 6.61 7.79 -9.29
C ALA A 78 7.77 6.80 -9.07
N LEU A 79 8.54 6.98 -7.99
CA LEU A 79 9.62 6.07 -7.61
C LEU A 79 9.12 4.67 -7.28
N MET A 80 7.99 4.56 -6.60
CA MET A 80 7.35 3.28 -6.29
C MET A 80 7.04 2.51 -7.58
N LEU A 81 6.47 3.17 -8.58
CA LEU A 81 6.21 2.56 -9.89
C LEU A 81 7.51 2.21 -10.62
N ALA A 82 8.51 3.10 -10.60
CA ALA A 82 9.80 2.86 -11.24
C ALA A 82 10.56 1.68 -10.61
N CYS A 83 10.34 1.42 -9.31
CA CYS A 83 10.93 0.29 -8.59
C CYS A 83 10.21 -1.05 -8.86
N GLY A 84 9.19 -1.09 -9.72
CA GLY A 84 8.58 -2.32 -10.18
C GLY A 84 7.21 -2.63 -9.60
N ILE A 85 6.56 -1.69 -8.92
CA ILE A 85 5.16 -1.86 -8.53
C ILE A 85 4.29 -1.66 -9.76
N ASP A 86 3.57 -2.71 -10.16
CA ASP A 86 2.66 -2.69 -11.31
C ASP A 86 1.22 -2.40 -10.83
N PRO A 87 0.64 -1.24 -11.24
CA PRO A 87 -0.73 -0.89 -10.86
C PRO A 87 -1.81 -1.81 -11.45
N LYS A 88 -1.45 -2.67 -12.39
CA LYS A 88 -2.35 -3.71 -12.92
C LYS A 88 -2.41 -4.95 -12.00
N LYS A 89 -1.38 -5.17 -11.20
CA LYS A 89 -1.25 -6.30 -10.28
C LYS A 89 -1.58 -5.93 -8.84
N SER A 90 -1.29 -4.68 -8.46
CA SER A 90 -1.42 -4.18 -7.10
C SER A 90 -2.23 -2.89 -7.06
N ILE A 91 -2.90 -2.64 -5.95
CA ILE A 91 -3.50 -1.33 -5.69
C ILE A 91 -2.39 -0.41 -5.18
N ALA A 92 -2.18 0.70 -5.86
CA ALA A 92 -1.25 1.74 -5.43
C ALA A 92 -2.00 3.07 -5.34
N PHE A 93 -1.93 3.75 -4.21
CA PHE A 93 -2.67 4.98 -3.99
C PHE A 93 -1.98 5.96 -3.04
N ILE A 94 -2.48 7.20 -3.05
CA ILE A 94 -2.06 8.26 -2.12
C ILE A 94 -3.13 8.37 -1.03
N GLN A 95 -2.72 8.33 0.23
CA GLN A 95 -3.61 8.25 1.39
C GLN A 95 -4.65 9.38 1.42
N SER A 96 -4.26 10.62 1.13
CA SER A 96 -5.17 11.77 1.15
C SER A 96 -6.23 11.73 0.04
N HIS A 97 -6.09 10.86 -0.96
CA HIS A 97 -7.09 10.70 -2.00
C HIS A 97 -8.25 9.77 -1.58
N VAL A 98 -8.16 9.16 -0.41
CA VAL A 98 -9.20 8.30 0.17
C VAL A 98 -9.68 8.93 1.48
N SER A 99 -10.76 9.71 1.42
CA SER A 99 -11.28 10.51 2.55
C SER A 99 -11.61 9.68 3.80
N THR A 100 -12.02 8.45 3.60
CA THR A 100 -12.39 7.51 4.67
C THR A 100 -11.26 7.23 5.67
N HIS A 101 -10.00 7.40 5.29
CA HIS A 101 -8.88 7.28 6.24
C HIS A 101 -8.96 8.34 7.34
N ALA A 102 -9.18 9.60 6.97
CA ALA A 102 -9.31 10.70 7.92
C ALA A 102 -10.62 10.60 8.72
N GLU A 103 -11.70 10.21 8.08
CA GLU A 103 -13.00 10.01 8.73
C GLU A 103 -12.94 8.91 9.79
N LEU A 104 -12.36 7.76 9.45
CA LEU A 104 -12.19 6.66 10.41
C LEU A 104 -11.24 7.04 11.55
N ALA A 105 -10.15 7.74 11.26
CA ALA A 105 -9.24 8.24 12.28
C ALA A 105 -9.94 9.15 13.26
N TRP A 106 -10.83 10.03 12.79
CA TRP A 106 -11.65 10.88 13.66
C TRP A 106 -12.53 10.07 14.60
N VAL A 107 -13.26 9.10 14.04
CA VAL A 107 -14.13 8.21 14.84
C VAL A 107 -13.35 7.45 15.91
N LEU A 108 -12.15 6.93 15.56
CA LEU A 108 -11.30 6.19 16.50
C LEU A 108 -10.67 7.08 17.58
N ASN A 109 -10.60 8.40 17.37
CA ASN A 109 -10.12 9.36 18.36
C ASN A 109 -11.21 9.88 19.32
N CYS A 110 -12.45 9.64 19.03
CA CYS A 110 -13.58 9.93 19.91
C CYS A 110 -13.78 8.78 20.90
#